data_f1505d2190ea3b9ab1edc60d56c7a328
#
_entry.id   f1505d2190ea3b9ab1edc60d56c7a328
#
_cell.length_a   1.000
_cell.length_b   1.000
_cell.length_c   1.000
_cell.angle_alpha   90.00
_cell.angle_beta   90.00
_cell.angle_gamma   90.00
#
_symmetry.space_group_name_H-M   'P 1'
#
loop_
_entity.id
_entity.type
_entity.pdbx_description
1 polymer ?
#
loop_
_entity_poly.entity_id
_entity_poly.type
_entity_poly.pdbx_seq_one_letter_code
_entity_poly.pdbx_strand_id
1 'polypeptide(L)'
;MKKLMILAVSLLSAMNMMAQDQLSISDFGIEAGEKKAINVELTNSDEICAVQFDLELPTGISIVVKSNGKLDVKVNKNRQEEEDDDHTLTSSKLESGAYRFLYKSDTNMPIVGTSGTLITINLEAASDLAAGSLTGTMKDILLVEPNATEHKTATATFTITATTAINQIELSNDKPATIYDLNGNTVRKNATTTNGLRSGVYIINNKKVLVK
;
A
#
# COMPACT_ATOMS: atom_id res chain seq x y z
N MET A 1 32.93 25.88 -54.11
CA MET A 1 31.87 25.24 -53.34
C MET A 1 32.36 25.04 -51.92
N LYS A 2 31.99 25.95 -51.02
CA LYS A 2 32.40 25.92 -49.60
C LYS A 2 31.35 25.13 -48.81
N LYS A 3 31.73 23.96 -48.26
CA LYS A 3 30.89 23.17 -47.38
C LYS A 3 30.86 23.82 -46.02
N LEU A 4 29.70 24.37 -45.61
CA LEU A 4 29.45 24.90 -44.30
C LEU A 4 29.13 23.71 -43.36
N MET A 5 30.04 23.41 -42.44
CA MET A 5 29.87 22.39 -41.43
C MET A 5 29.17 23.05 -40.21
N ILE A 6 27.88 22.78 -40.04
CA ILE A 6 27.12 23.24 -38.87
C ILE A 6 27.42 22.28 -37.72
N LEU A 7 28.20 22.74 -36.76
CA LEU A 7 28.46 22.01 -35.52
C LEU A 7 27.29 22.29 -34.58
N ALA A 8 26.37 21.34 -34.48
CA ALA A 8 25.30 21.39 -33.46
C ALA A 8 25.89 21.02 -32.09
N VAL A 9 26.20 22.03 -31.31
CA VAL A 9 26.51 21.84 -29.88
C VAL A 9 25.20 21.61 -29.14
N SER A 10 24.87 20.34 -28.85
CA SER A 10 23.80 19.98 -27.95
C SER A 10 24.26 20.31 -26.52
N LEU A 11 23.77 21.43 -25.98
CA LEU A 11 23.90 21.74 -24.55
C LEU A 11 22.99 20.74 -23.82
N LEU A 12 23.57 19.64 -23.33
CA LEU A 12 22.94 18.83 -22.28
C LEU A 12 22.99 19.67 -21.00
N SER A 13 21.92 20.42 -20.74
CA SER A 13 21.67 20.93 -19.41
C SER A 13 21.35 19.71 -18.52
N ALA A 14 22.34 19.24 -17.77
CA ALA A 14 22.11 18.40 -16.60
C ALA A 14 21.27 19.23 -15.63
N MET A 15 19.95 19.09 -15.69
CA MET A 15 19.09 19.51 -14.59
C MET A 15 19.50 18.63 -13.40
N ASN A 16 20.21 19.21 -12.44
CA ASN A 16 20.28 18.66 -11.11
C ASN A 16 18.83 18.61 -10.61
N MET A 17 18.14 17.47 -10.80
CA MET A 17 16.95 17.17 -10.04
C MET A 17 17.44 16.99 -8.61
N MET A 18 17.45 18.08 -7.85
CA MET A 18 17.50 17.98 -6.39
C MET A 18 16.34 17.06 -6.01
N ALA A 19 16.64 15.97 -5.33
CA ALA A 19 15.60 15.09 -4.80
C ALA A 19 14.75 15.95 -3.88
N GLN A 20 13.53 16.28 -4.32
CA GLN A 20 12.59 17.04 -3.51
C GLN A 20 12.12 16.14 -2.38
N ASP A 21 12.06 16.66 -1.17
CA ASP A 21 11.54 15.94 -0.01
C ASP A 21 10.12 15.45 -0.30
N GLN A 22 9.89 14.16 -0.17
CA GLN A 22 8.60 13.55 -0.50
C GLN A 22 8.28 12.31 0.32
N LEU A 23 6.99 12.10 0.53
CA LEU A 23 6.44 10.81 0.93
C LEU A 23 5.86 10.07 -0.27
N SER A 24 6.02 8.76 -0.27
CA SER A 24 5.44 7.90 -1.31
C SER A 24 4.98 6.56 -0.74
N ILE A 25 4.01 5.94 -1.44
CA ILE A 25 3.63 4.54 -1.30
C ILE A 25 3.74 3.94 -2.69
N SER A 26 4.44 2.81 -2.82
CA SER A 26 4.54 2.10 -4.09
C SER A 26 3.22 1.44 -4.46
N ASP A 27 2.95 1.28 -5.76
CA ASP A 27 1.83 0.49 -6.27
C ASP A 27 1.91 -0.95 -5.75
N PHE A 28 0.76 -1.55 -5.43
CA PHE A 28 0.71 -2.92 -4.92
C PHE A 28 -0.55 -3.66 -5.34
N GLY A 29 -0.49 -5.01 -5.30
CA GLY A 29 -1.66 -5.87 -5.43
C GLY A 29 -2.20 -6.29 -4.07
N ILE A 30 -3.52 -6.52 -3.97
CA ILE A 30 -4.19 -7.07 -2.80
C ILE A 30 -5.33 -7.98 -3.23
N GLU A 31 -5.48 -9.14 -2.57
CA GLU A 31 -6.60 -10.05 -2.81
C GLU A 31 -7.78 -9.71 -1.88
N ALA A 32 -9.01 -10.03 -2.32
CA ALA A 32 -10.19 -9.92 -1.47
C ALA A 32 -10.01 -10.76 -0.19
N GLY A 33 -10.19 -10.15 0.99
CA GLY A 33 -10.00 -10.78 2.30
C GLY A 33 -8.52 -10.88 2.75
N GLU A 34 -7.57 -10.39 1.95
CA GLU A 34 -6.15 -10.40 2.31
C GLU A 34 -5.82 -9.31 3.33
N LYS A 35 -4.85 -9.62 4.21
CA LYS A 35 -4.13 -8.62 5.02
C LYS A 35 -2.75 -8.42 4.43
N LYS A 36 -2.39 -7.16 4.20
CA LYS A 36 -1.13 -6.79 3.54
C LYS A 36 -0.46 -5.62 4.22
N ALA A 37 0.84 -5.76 4.44
CA ALA A 37 1.68 -4.65 4.89
C ALA A 37 2.12 -3.81 3.68
N ILE A 38 2.00 -2.49 3.80
CA ILE A 38 2.53 -1.50 2.86
C ILE A 38 3.47 -0.55 3.58
N ASN A 39 4.40 0.03 2.85
CA ASN A 39 5.37 0.96 3.39
C ASN A 39 5.08 2.39 2.91
N VAL A 40 5.18 3.32 3.83
CA VAL A 40 5.30 4.76 3.54
C VAL A 40 6.78 5.08 3.53
N GLU A 41 7.29 5.48 2.37
CA GLU A 41 8.69 5.81 2.14
C GLU A 41 8.87 7.33 2.27
N LEU A 42 9.92 7.75 2.99
CA LEU A 42 10.38 9.12 3.02
C LEU A 42 11.69 9.21 2.25
N THR A 43 11.74 10.09 1.23
CA THR A 43 12.98 10.56 0.61
C THR A 43 13.15 12.02 0.97
N ASN A 44 14.29 12.38 1.55
CA ASN A 44 14.56 13.74 2.02
C ASN A 44 16.01 14.14 1.74
N SER A 45 16.19 15.38 1.29
CA SER A 45 17.50 16.05 1.19
C SER A 45 17.76 16.92 2.39
N ASP A 46 16.69 17.44 3.01
CA ASP A 46 16.75 18.27 4.19
C ASP A 46 16.58 17.41 5.46
N GLU A 47 17.02 17.92 6.59
CA GLU A 47 16.79 17.29 7.89
C GLU A 47 15.30 17.41 8.24
N ILE A 48 14.59 16.31 8.36
CA ILE A 48 13.17 16.28 8.71
C ILE A 48 13.01 15.70 10.11
N CYS A 49 12.33 16.42 11.01
CA CYS A 49 12.04 15.96 12.38
C CYS A 49 10.56 15.61 12.62
N ALA A 50 9.67 16.05 11.71
CA ALA A 50 8.25 15.69 11.80
C ALA A 50 7.63 15.51 10.43
N VAL A 51 6.66 14.58 10.36
CA VAL A 51 5.91 14.22 9.14
C VAL A 51 4.45 14.09 9.49
N GLN A 52 3.59 14.81 8.77
CA GLN A 52 2.13 14.62 8.80
C GLN A 52 1.62 14.26 7.42
N PHE A 53 0.62 13.40 7.34
CA PHE A 53 -0.15 13.16 6.11
C PHE A 53 -1.51 12.53 6.42
N ASP A 54 -2.45 12.69 5.48
CA ASP A 54 -3.74 12.01 5.47
C ASP A 54 -3.73 10.94 4.38
N LEU A 55 -4.07 9.70 4.74
CA LEU A 55 -4.18 8.57 3.82
C LEU A 55 -5.66 8.30 3.52
N GLU A 56 -6.05 8.44 2.26
CA GLU A 56 -7.35 8.04 1.75
C GLU A 56 -7.23 6.68 1.05
N LEU A 57 -7.99 5.72 1.54
CA LEU A 57 -8.08 4.39 0.96
C LEU A 57 -9.42 4.23 0.22
N PRO A 58 -9.43 3.51 -0.91
CA PRO A 58 -10.67 3.24 -1.63
C PRO A 58 -11.60 2.34 -0.81
N THR A 59 -12.90 2.39 -1.10
CA THR A 59 -13.90 1.54 -0.47
C THR A 59 -13.53 0.06 -0.57
N GLY A 60 -13.70 -0.65 0.52
CA GLY A 60 -13.34 -2.08 0.63
C GLY A 60 -11.90 -2.33 1.08
N ILE A 61 -11.11 -1.28 1.31
CA ILE A 61 -9.77 -1.39 1.91
C ILE A 61 -9.71 -0.52 3.16
N SER A 62 -9.19 -1.05 4.25
CA SER A 62 -9.05 -0.34 5.52
C SER A 62 -7.74 -0.69 6.22
N ILE A 63 -7.34 0.12 7.19
CA ILE A 63 -6.22 -0.22 8.06
C ILE A 63 -6.71 -1.20 9.13
N VAL A 64 -5.93 -2.25 9.36
CA VAL A 64 -6.20 -3.24 10.40
C VAL A 64 -6.27 -2.56 11.77
N VAL A 65 -7.31 -2.87 12.55
CA VAL A 65 -7.45 -2.39 13.93
C VAL A 65 -7.05 -3.52 14.88
N LYS A 66 -6.11 -3.24 15.77
CA LYS A 66 -5.67 -4.17 16.82
C LYS A 66 -6.76 -4.37 17.88
N SER A 67 -6.63 -5.41 18.71
CA SER A 67 -7.55 -5.69 19.81
C SER A 67 -7.70 -4.57 20.84
N ASN A 68 -6.70 -3.68 20.94
CA ASN A 68 -6.73 -2.50 21.81
C ASN A 68 -7.37 -1.26 21.14
N GLY A 69 -7.99 -1.41 19.97
CA GLY A 69 -8.64 -0.33 19.21
C GLY A 69 -7.69 0.58 18.43
N LYS A 70 -6.37 0.38 18.52
CA LYS A 70 -5.39 1.18 17.77
C LYS A 70 -5.19 0.62 16.35
N LEU A 71 -4.88 1.49 15.41
CA LEU A 71 -4.49 1.10 14.04
C LEU A 71 -3.21 0.25 14.07
N ASP A 72 -3.14 -0.76 13.20
CA ASP A 72 -1.94 -1.61 13.11
C ASP A 72 -0.89 -0.96 12.20
N VAL A 73 -0.12 -0.08 12.81
CA VAL A 73 0.97 0.67 12.18
C VAL A 73 2.24 0.51 13.00
N LYS A 74 3.40 0.59 12.32
CA LYS A 74 4.71 0.45 12.94
C LYS A 74 5.66 1.48 12.37
N VAL A 75 6.49 2.08 13.21
CA VAL A 75 7.62 2.92 12.81
C VAL A 75 8.82 2.02 12.47
N ASN A 76 9.57 2.40 11.46
CA ASN A 76 10.85 1.79 11.17
C ASN A 76 11.92 2.36 12.10
N LYS A 77 12.32 1.57 13.08
CA LYS A 77 13.34 1.99 14.08
C LYS A 77 14.72 2.26 13.48
N ASN A 78 15.02 1.74 12.29
CA ASN A 78 16.27 2.07 11.61
C ASN A 78 16.34 3.52 11.08
N ARG A 79 15.23 4.25 11.20
CA ARG A 79 15.11 5.68 10.88
C ARG A 79 15.09 6.54 12.16
N GLN A 80 15.48 5.97 13.29
CA GLN A 80 15.57 6.60 14.60
C GLN A 80 17.03 6.55 15.08
N GLU A 81 17.45 7.52 15.87
CA GLU A 81 18.71 7.45 16.61
C GLU A 81 18.61 6.31 17.64
N GLU A 82 19.73 5.61 17.90
CA GLU A 82 19.74 4.50 18.86
C GLU A 82 19.60 4.95 20.32
N GLU A 83 20.12 6.16 20.62
CA GLU A 83 20.10 6.75 21.96
C GLU A 83 19.29 8.05 21.92
N ASP A 84 18.44 8.24 22.92
CA ASP A 84 17.63 9.45 23.17
C ASP A 84 16.57 9.79 22.07
N ASP A 85 16.22 8.84 21.18
CA ASP A 85 15.16 9.06 20.19
C ASP A 85 13.79 9.18 20.86
N ASP A 86 13.18 10.34 20.70
CA ASP A 86 11.86 10.68 21.26
C ASP A 86 10.74 10.71 20.22
N HIS A 87 11.02 10.24 18.98
CA HIS A 87 10.02 10.22 17.93
C HIS A 87 8.80 9.37 18.30
N THR A 88 7.63 9.95 18.16
CA THR A 88 6.34 9.31 18.43
C THR A 88 5.46 9.31 17.19
N LEU A 89 4.70 8.21 17.01
CA LEU A 89 3.70 8.08 15.95
C LEU A 89 2.29 8.12 16.55
N THR A 90 1.50 9.10 16.15
CA THR A 90 0.07 9.16 16.40
C THR A 90 -0.69 8.89 15.11
N SER A 91 -1.76 8.11 15.19
CA SER A 91 -2.63 7.83 14.04
C SER A 91 -4.09 7.75 14.47
N SER A 92 -4.97 8.31 13.64
CA SER A 92 -6.43 8.33 13.89
C SER A 92 -7.21 8.28 12.59
N LYS A 93 -8.44 7.76 12.65
CA LYS A 93 -9.39 7.88 11.56
C LYS A 93 -10.18 9.18 11.72
N LEU A 94 -10.24 9.98 10.66
CA LEU A 94 -10.98 11.22 10.60
C LEU A 94 -12.46 10.97 10.28
N GLU A 95 -13.31 11.96 10.54
CA GLU A 95 -14.74 11.92 10.16
C GLU A 95 -14.94 11.79 8.64
N SER A 96 -14.00 12.32 7.85
CA SER A 96 -13.97 12.16 6.39
C SER A 96 -13.76 10.72 5.91
N GLY A 97 -13.34 9.82 6.82
CA GLY A 97 -12.96 8.45 6.53
C GLY A 97 -11.46 8.28 6.22
N ALA A 98 -10.71 9.36 5.98
CA ALA A 98 -9.26 9.33 5.84
C ALA A 98 -8.56 8.96 7.17
N TYR A 99 -7.32 8.54 7.08
CA TYR A 99 -6.49 8.24 8.24
C TYR A 99 -5.37 9.27 8.34
N ARG A 100 -5.33 10.04 9.45
CA ARG A 100 -4.26 11.00 9.73
C ARG A 100 -3.13 10.33 10.49
N PHE A 101 -1.91 10.60 10.04
CA PHE A 101 -0.67 10.19 10.68
C PHE A 101 0.13 11.42 11.04
N LEU A 102 0.68 11.42 12.25
CA LEU A 102 1.65 12.40 12.72
C LEU A 102 2.80 11.66 13.38
N TYR A 103 3.97 11.72 12.77
CA TYR A 103 5.23 11.22 13.30
C TYR A 103 6.14 12.40 13.59
N LYS A 104 6.57 12.58 14.83
CA LYS A 104 7.33 13.74 15.26
C LYS A 104 8.27 13.44 16.41
N SER A 105 9.37 14.18 16.49
CA SER A 105 10.22 14.31 17.67
C SER A 105 9.73 15.49 18.53
N ASP A 106 9.75 15.32 19.85
CA ASP A 106 9.43 16.40 20.79
C ASP A 106 10.62 17.33 21.04
N THR A 107 11.84 16.87 20.74
CA THR A 107 13.09 17.66 20.87
C THR A 107 13.65 18.13 19.52
N ASN A 108 12.88 17.95 18.42
CA ASN A 108 13.26 18.27 17.04
C ASN A 108 14.46 17.45 16.53
N MET A 109 14.64 16.21 16.98
CA MET A 109 15.65 15.31 16.44
C MET A 109 15.34 14.94 14.99
N PRO A 110 16.33 14.99 14.07
CA PRO A 110 16.10 14.57 12.68
C PRO A 110 15.81 13.08 12.56
N ILE A 111 14.98 12.74 11.57
CA ILE A 111 14.78 11.35 11.12
C ILE A 111 16.06 10.89 10.44
N VAL A 112 16.64 9.76 10.87
CA VAL A 112 17.93 9.25 10.39
C VAL A 112 17.86 8.81 8.92
N GLY A 113 18.88 9.18 8.16
CA GLY A 113 19.05 8.82 6.75
C GLY A 113 18.22 9.70 5.80
N THR A 114 18.45 9.54 4.50
CA THR A 114 17.86 10.38 3.44
C THR A 114 16.82 9.66 2.60
N SER A 115 16.60 8.37 2.80
CA SER A 115 15.58 7.58 2.07
C SER A 115 15.24 6.28 2.79
N GLY A 116 14.07 5.73 2.48
CA GLY A 116 13.61 4.43 2.91
C GLY A 116 12.31 4.47 3.71
N THR A 117 11.87 3.30 4.11
CA THR A 117 10.62 3.12 4.85
C THR A 117 10.64 3.88 6.16
N LEU A 118 9.64 4.74 6.37
CA LEU A 118 9.41 5.46 7.61
C LEU A 118 8.38 4.74 8.48
N ILE A 119 7.25 4.34 7.87
CA ILE A 119 6.11 3.72 8.54
C ILE A 119 5.65 2.51 7.73
N THR A 120 5.33 1.40 8.40
CA THR A 120 4.63 0.26 7.82
C THR A 120 3.20 0.25 8.30
N ILE A 121 2.23 0.13 7.39
CA ILE A 121 0.80 0.12 7.63
C ILE A 121 0.25 -1.25 7.23
N ASN A 122 -0.46 -1.94 8.12
CA ASN A 122 -1.15 -3.18 7.80
C ASN A 122 -2.57 -2.88 7.32
N LEU A 123 -2.84 -3.22 6.07
CA LEU A 123 -4.15 -3.09 5.43
C LEU A 123 -4.93 -4.39 5.50
N GLU A 124 -6.25 -4.28 5.39
CA GLU A 124 -7.18 -5.40 5.22
C GLU A 124 -8.15 -5.08 4.09
N ALA A 125 -8.26 -5.99 3.14
CA ALA A 125 -9.26 -5.93 2.07
C ALA A 125 -10.55 -6.63 2.50
N ALA A 126 -11.69 -6.06 2.14
CA ALA A 126 -12.99 -6.71 2.33
C ALA A 126 -13.05 -8.04 1.54
N SER A 127 -13.74 -9.03 2.08
CA SER A 127 -13.85 -10.37 1.45
C SER A 127 -14.63 -10.35 0.14
N ASP A 128 -15.41 -9.31 -0.11
CA ASP A 128 -16.20 -9.05 -1.31
C ASP A 128 -15.59 -7.98 -2.21
N LEU A 129 -14.34 -7.58 -1.96
CA LEU A 129 -13.63 -6.59 -2.78
C LEU A 129 -13.62 -7.04 -4.24
N ALA A 130 -14.18 -6.21 -5.11
CA ALA A 130 -14.20 -6.46 -6.55
C ALA A 130 -12.79 -6.32 -7.15
N ALA A 131 -12.47 -7.20 -8.13
CA ALA A 131 -11.24 -7.07 -8.88
C ALA A 131 -11.24 -5.79 -9.72
N GLY A 132 -10.10 -5.11 -9.78
CA GLY A 132 -9.94 -3.89 -10.56
C GLY A 132 -8.75 -3.06 -10.12
N SER A 133 -8.55 -1.93 -10.79
CA SER A 133 -7.57 -0.93 -10.41
C SER A 133 -8.25 0.12 -9.54
N LEU A 134 -7.74 0.30 -8.34
CA LEU A 134 -8.20 1.27 -7.35
C LEU A 134 -7.10 2.29 -7.10
N THR A 135 -7.46 3.47 -6.60
CA THR A 135 -6.48 4.52 -6.29
C THR A 135 -6.51 4.82 -4.79
N GLY A 136 -5.33 4.78 -4.17
CA GLY A 136 -5.09 5.35 -2.86
C GLY A 136 -4.45 6.73 -3.00
N THR A 137 -4.65 7.59 -2.00
CA THR A 137 -4.17 8.98 -2.04
C THR A 137 -3.57 9.39 -0.70
N MET A 138 -2.39 9.98 -0.73
CA MET A 138 -1.83 10.73 0.40
C MET A 138 -1.99 12.23 0.13
N LYS A 139 -2.56 12.95 1.06
CA LYS A 139 -2.78 14.40 0.97
C LYS A 139 -2.43 15.09 2.28
N ASP A 140 -2.47 16.42 2.27
CA ASP A 140 -2.12 17.25 3.42
C ASP A 140 -0.74 16.87 3.98
N ILE A 141 0.19 16.57 3.07
CA ILE A 141 1.55 16.14 3.42
C ILE A 141 2.34 17.37 3.88
N LEU A 142 2.84 17.30 5.09
CA LEU A 142 3.68 18.31 5.73
C LEU A 142 4.94 17.65 6.27
N LEU A 143 6.07 18.13 5.85
CA LEU A 143 7.40 17.77 6.37
C LEU A 143 7.93 18.98 7.13
N VAL A 144 8.54 18.77 8.29
CA VAL A 144 9.02 19.86 9.15
C VAL A 144 10.48 19.62 9.52
N GLU A 145 11.30 20.64 9.31
CA GLU A 145 12.71 20.65 9.72
C GLU A 145 12.87 20.97 11.21
N PRO A 146 14.04 20.66 11.83
CA PRO A 146 14.35 20.99 13.22
C PRO A 146 14.22 22.49 13.56
N ASN A 147 14.43 23.37 12.58
CA ASN A 147 14.29 24.83 12.71
C ASN A 147 12.83 25.32 12.57
N ALA A 148 11.87 24.40 12.49
CA ALA A 148 10.44 24.64 12.26
C ALA A 148 10.09 25.18 10.85
N THR A 149 10.96 25.00 9.85
CA THR A 149 10.60 25.25 8.45
C THR A 149 9.63 24.15 7.98
N GLU A 150 8.53 24.58 7.39
CA GLU A 150 7.49 23.68 6.88
C GLU A 150 7.58 23.50 5.36
N HIS A 151 7.59 22.25 4.90
CA HIS A 151 7.54 21.86 3.49
C HIS A 151 6.20 21.17 3.21
N LYS A 152 5.29 21.85 2.54
CA LYS A 152 4.05 21.25 2.04
C LYS A 152 4.31 20.62 0.68
N THR A 153 4.15 19.31 0.59
CA THR A 153 4.34 18.60 -0.68
C THR A 153 3.01 18.36 -1.38
N ALA A 154 3.08 18.09 -2.68
CA ALA A 154 1.90 17.79 -3.46
C ALA A 154 1.24 16.48 -3.01
N THR A 155 -0.05 16.35 -3.28
CA THR A 155 -0.79 15.10 -3.14
C THR A 155 -0.10 13.99 -3.95
N ALA A 156 0.12 12.84 -3.32
CA ALA A 156 0.68 11.66 -3.96
C ALA A 156 -0.40 10.58 -4.10
N THR A 157 -0.43 9.91 -5.25
CA THR A 157 -1.36 8.82 -5.52
C THR A 157 -0.59 7.53 -5.80
N PHE A 158 -1.21 6.40 -5.51
CA PHE A 158 -0.68 5.07 -5.81
C PHE A 158 -1.80 4.14 -6.27
N THR A 159 -1.44 3.16 -7.07
CA THR A 159 -2.36 2.19 -7.64
C THR A 159 -2.45 0.94 -6.77
N ILE A 160 -3.68 0.49 -6.52
CA ILE A 160 -3.97 -0.77 -5.84
C ILE A 160 -4.64 -1.70 -6.84
N THR A 161 -3.95 -2.77 -7.23
CA THR A 161 -4.53 -3.80 -8.09
C THR A 161 -5.27 -4.82 -7.23
N ALA A 162 -6.59 -4.67 -7.14
CA ALA A 162 -7.44 -5.61 -6.42
C ALA A 162 -7.70 -6.86 -7.26
N THR A 163 -7.60 -8.03 -6.62
CA THR A 163 -7.94 -9.32 -7.22
C THR A 163 -8.92 -10.07 -6.35
N THR A 164 -9.76 -10.91 -6.96
CA THR A 164 -10.66 -11.77 -6.19
C THR A 164 -9.89 -12.94 -5.59
N ALA A 165 -10.13 -13.24 -4.32
CA ALA A 165 -9.53 -14.38 -3.66
C ALA A 165 -9.93 -15.69 -4.36
N ILE A 166 -8.95 -16.57 -4.56
CA ILE A 166 -9.22 -17.97 -4.95
C ILE A 166 -9.36 -18.76 -3.64
N ASN A 167 -10.60 -18.95 -3.20
CA ASN A 167 -10.87 -19.65 -1.95
C ASN A 167 -10.64 -21.16 -2.10
N GLN A 168 -9.95 -21.76 -1.12
CA GLN A 168 -10.10 -23.20 -0.87
C GLN A 168 -11.45 -23.41 -0.17
N ILE A 169 -12.30 -24.24 -0.75
CA ILE A 169 -13.57 -24.64 -0.13
C ILE A 169 -13.41 -26.07 0.36
N GLU A 170 -13.70 -26.27 1.65
CA GLU A 170 -13.93 -27.61 2.18
C GLU A 170 -15.35 -28.04 1.78
N LEU A 171 -15.43 -29.08 0.97
CA LEU A 171 -16.68 -29.76 0.68
C LEU A 171 -16.90 -30.83 1.76
N SER A 172 -18.11 -30.93 2.27
CA SER A 172 -18.51 -31.95 3.26
C SER A 172 -19.67 -32.81 2.77
N ASN A 173 -19.83 -34.00 3.35
CA ASN A 173 -20.92 -34.89 3.04
C ASN A 173 -22.28 -34.28 3.37
N ASP A 174 -22.33 -33.33 4.32
CA ASP A 174 -23.57 -32.69 4.75
C ASP A 174 -24.02 -31.54 3.82
N LYS A 175 -23.12 -31.06 2.96
CA LYS A 175 -23.38 -29.96 2.01
C LYS A 175 -22.74 -30.26 0.65
N PRO A 176 -23.28 -31.19 -0.13
CA PRO A 176 -22.78 -31.48 -1.47
C PRO A 176 -22.99 -30.26 -2.38
N ALA A 177 -22.02 -30.01 -3.26
CA ALA A 177 -22.06 -28.89 -4.18
C ALA A 177 -21.98 -29.34 -5.65
N THR A 178 -22.48 -28.50 -6.55
CA THR A 178 -22.20 -28.67 -7.98
C THR A 178 -20.93 -27.87 -8.32
N ILE A 179 -20.00 -28.52 -9.03
CA ILE A 179 -18.74 -27.93 -9.47
C ILE A 179 -18.89 -27.58 -10.94
N TYR A 180 -18.53 -26.34 -11.29
CA TYR A 180 -18.56 -25.82 -12.66
C TYR A 180 -17.15 -25.44 -13.09
N ASP A 181 -16.86 -25.51 -14.38
CA ASP A 181 -15.69 -24.86 -14.98
C ASP A 181 -15.91 -23.34 -15.11
N LEU A 182 -14.88 -22.60 -15.56
CA LEU A 182 -14.97 -21.15 -15.75
C LEU A 182 -15.94 -20.72 -16.87
N ASN A 183 -16.34 -21.66 -17.75
CA ASN A 183 -17.31 -21.42 -18.81
C ASN A 183 -18.75 -21.72 -18.35
N GLY A 184 -18.95 -22.13 -17.09
CA GLY A 184 -20.25 -22.47 -16.54
C GLY A 184 -20.72 -23.90 -16.81
N ASN A 185 -19.87 -24.75 -17.43
CA ASN A 185 -20.24 -26.16 -17.67
C ASN A 185 -20.12 -26.95 -16.35
N THR A 186 -21.08 -27.84 -16.12
CA THR A 186 -21.05 -28.73 -14.96
C THR A 186 -19.95 -29.77 -15.10
N VAL A 187 -18.98 -29.76 -14.19
CA VAL A 187 -17.89 -30.75 -14.11
C VAL A 187 -18.29 -31.92 -13.21
N ARG A 188 -18.94 -31.65 -12.07
CA ARG A 188 -19.38 -32.65 -11.14
C ARG A 188 -20.62 -32.18 -10.38
N LYS A 189 -21.63 -33.04 -10.23
CA LYS A 189 -22.83 -32.80 -9.39
C LYS A 189 -22.69 -33.53 -8.06
N ASN A 190 -23.32 -32.99 -7.02
CA ASN A 190 -23.33 -33.57 -5.66
C ASN A 190 -21.92 -33.93 -5.15
N ALA A 191 -20.94 -33.08 -5.44
CA ALA A 191 -19.59 -33.29 -5.00
C ALA A 191 -19.45 -33.01 -3.49
N THR A 192 -18.86 -33.96 -2.77
CA THR A 192 -18.50 -33.83 -1.35
C THR A 192 -17.00 -33.62 -1.15
N THR A 193 -16.24 -33.67 -2.24
CA THR A 193 -14.77 -33.47 -2.27
C THR A 193 -14.36 -33.01 -3.65
N THR A 194 -13.19 -32.33 -3.71
CA THR A 194 -12.51 -31.98 -4.96
C THR A 194 -11.57 -33.05 -5.47
N ASN A 195 -11.40 -34.15 -4.74
CA ASN A 195 -10.47 -35.22 -5.12
C ASN A 195 -10.82 -35.79 -6.52
N GLY A 196 -9.79 -36.00 -7.34
CA GLY A 196 -9.94 -36.48 -8.71
C GLY A 196 -10.37 -35.45 -9.73
N LEU A 197 -10.48 -34.17 -9.37
CA LEU A 197 -10.50 -33.07 -10.33
C LEU A 197 -9.07 -32.81 -10.83
N ARG A 198 -8.95 -32.36 -12.08
CA ARG A 198 -7.67 -31.85 -12.58
C ARG A 198 -7.32 -30.56 -11.87
N SER A 199 -6.02 -30.28 -11.71
CA SER A 199 -5.55 -28.99 -11.21
C SER A 199 -6.12 -27.85 -12.08
N GLY A 200 -6.72 -26.86 -11.44
CA GLY A 200 -7.37 -25.76 -12.16
C GLY A 200 -8.31 -24.95 -11.28
N VAL A 201 -8.92 -23.93 -11.86
CA VAL A 201 -9.90 -23.06 -11.18
C VAL A 201 -11.31 -23.50 -11.55
N TYR A 202 -12.15 -23.66 -10.54
CA TYR A 202 -13.55 -24.09 -10.65
C TYR A 202 -14.46 -23.11 -9.93
N ILE A 203 -15.76 -23.14 -10.24
CA ILE A 203 -16.81 -22.43 -9.50
C ILE A 203 -17.54 -23.45 -8.63
N ILE A 204 -17.51 -23.24 -7.32
CA ILE A 204 -18.18 -24.09 -6.32
C ILE A 204 -18.92 -23.19 -5.34
N ASN A 205 -20.23 -23.37 -5.17
CA ASN A 205 -21.05 -22.50 -4.30
C ASN A 205 -20.89 -21.01 -4.61
N ASN A 206 -20.86 -20.64 -5.89
CA ASN A 206 -20.64 -19.27 -6.41
C ASN A 206 -19.28 -18.65 -6.05
N LYS A 207 -18.30 -19.47 -5.63
CA LYS A 207 -16.94 -19.02 -5.31
C LYS A 207 -15.94 -19.67 -6.27
N LYS A 208 -14.90 -18.91 -6.63
CA LYS A 208 -13.75 -19.45 -7.37
C LYS A 208 -12.88 -20.26 -6.43
N VAL A 209 -12.55 -21.50 -6.82
CA VAL A 209 -11.79 -22.47 -6.02
C VAL A 209 -10.63 -22.98 -6.84
N LEU A 210 -9.41 -22.91 -6.30
CA LEU A 210 -8.24 -23.55 -6.89
C LEU A 210 -8.12 -24.99 -6.41
N VAL A 211 -8.17 -25.93 -7.34
CA VAL A 211 -7.81 -27.34 -7.10
C VAL A 211 -6.34 -27.52 -7.51
N LYS A 212 -5.50 -27.98 -6.57
CA LYS A 212 -4.08 -28.26 -6.78
C LYS A 212 -3.84 -29.71 -7.11
#